data_d3cec0fb7ccbb58bccf3800d1d844e6b
#
_entry.id   d3cec0fb7ccbb58bccf3800d1d844e6b
#
_cell.length_a   1.000
_cell.length_b   1.000
_cell.length_c   1.000
_cell.angle_alpha   90.00
_cell.angle_beta   90.00
_cell.angle_gamma   90.00
#
_symmetry.space_group_name_H-M   'P 1'
#
loop_
_entity.id
_entity.type
_entity.pdbx_description
1 polymer ?
#
loop_
_entity_poly.entity_id
_entity_poly.type
_entity_poly.pdbx_seq_one_letter_code
_entity_poly.pdbx_strand_id
1 'polypeptide(L)'
;MSIYKKLGVRPVINCWGVATELGGWTPTENVIRAMEEANTNQVEMQELLRKSGDFIADLLGVESAFITSGGAAALGLSTAALMAGKDPDKIAQLPDTTGMKNEVVIQKKNRYMFDRCFTLCGAKLVEAGDEDGCTEDQLISAIGSRTAALAYWIQPPNDNSIVPLNRVAE
;
A
#
# COMPACT_ATOMS: atom_id res chain seq x y z
N MET A 1 -13.35 -6.30 -34.98
CA MET A 1 -12.76 -4.96 -34.76
C MET A 1 -12.47 -4.84 -33.27
N SER A 2 -11.24 -4.49 -32.85
CA SER A 2 -10.91 -4.38 -31.42
C SER A 2 -11.70 -3.24 -30.75
N ILE A 3 -11.95 -3.38 -29.45
CA ILE A 3 -12.64 -2.35 -28.65
C ILE A 3 -11.87 -1.02 -28.70
N TYR A 4 -10.55 -1.04 -28.68
CA TYR A 4 -9.72 0.16 -28.74
C TYR A 4 -9.91 0.93 -30.05
N LYS A 5 -10.03 0.21 -31.17
CA LYS A 5 -10.34 0.84 -32.47
C LYS A 5 -11.73 1.49 -32.48
N LYS A 6 -12.73 0.85 -31.82
CA LYS A 6 -14.08 1.43 -31.69
C LYS A 6 -14.08 2.70 -30.84
N LEU A 7 -13.23 2.77 -29.81
CA LEU A 7 -13.08 3.93 -28.93
C LEU A 7 -12.13 4.99 -29.46
N GLY A 8 -11.48 4.78 -30.61
CA GLY A 8 -10.48 5.70 -31.14
C GLY A 8 -9.16 5.73 -30.35
N VAL A 9 -8.92 4.72 -29.50
CA VAL A 9 -7.69 4.62 -28.70
C VAL A 9 -6.59 3.99 -29.52
N ARG A 10 -5.44 4.63 -29.53
CA ARG A 10 -4.25 4.16 -30.27
C ARG A 10 -3.50 3.11 -29.42
N PRO A 11 -3.31 1.88 -29.94
CA PRO A 11 -2.45 0.89 -29.29
C PRO A 11 -1.01 1.38 -29.23
N VAL A 12 -0.29 1.00 -28.18
CA VAL A 12 1.15 1.26 -28.01
C VAL A 12 1.91 -0.04 -27.87
N ILE A 13 3.15 -0.05 -28.36
CA ILE A 13 4.11 -1.12 -28.11
C ILE A 13 4.85 -0.74 -26.83
N ASN A 14 4.60 -1.48 -25.76
CA ASN A 14 5.23 -1.22 -24.48
C ASN A 14 6.63 -1.83 -24.43
N CYS A 15 7.65 -0.99 -24.47
CA CYS A 15 9.06 -1.36 -24.26
C CYS A 15 9.60 -0.92 -22.88
N TRP A 16 8.75 -0.37 -22.04
CA TRP A 16 9.14 0.16 -20.73
C TRP A 16 9.04 -0.89 -19.62
N GLY A 17 8.13 -1.85 -19.74
CA GLY A 17 7.84 -2.85 -18.71
C GLY A 17 6.51 -2.58 -18.01
N VAL A 18 6.45 -2.80 -16.70
CA VAL A 18 5.24 -2.58 -15.90
C VAL A 18 5.06 -1.09 -15.66
N ALA A 19 4.12 -0.48 -16.38
CA ALA A 19 3.82 0.96 -16.28
C ALA A 19 2.31 1.16 -16.10
N THR A 20 1.93 1.84 -15.02
CA THR A 20 0.52 2.10 -14.67
C THR A 20 -0.20 2.87 -15.77
N GLU A 21 0.48 3.82 -16.41
CA GLU A 21 -0.04 4.63 -17.51
C GLU A 21 -0.36 3.81 -18.77
N LEU A 22 0.23 2.62 -18.86
CA LEU A 22 -0.01 1.68 -19.95
C LEU A 22 -0.89 0.48 -19.55
N GLY A 23 -1.58 0.58 -18.40
CA GLY A 23 -2.45 -0.47 -17.88
C GLY A 23 -1.75 -1.48 -16.97
N GLY A 24 -0.48 -1.23 -16.59
CA GLY A 24 0.29 -2.08 -15.71
C GLY A 24 0.85 -3.30 -16.43
N TRP A 25 0.43 -4.48 -16.01
CA TRP A 25 0.92 -5.76 -16.54
C TRP A 25 -0.17 -6.50 -17.31
N THR A 26 0.21 -7.14 -18.42
CA THR A 26 -0.70 -8.01 -19.17
C THR A 26 -0.76 -9.37 -18.47
N PRO A 27 -1.94 -9.84 -18.03
CA PRO A 27 -2.08 -11.12 -17.37
C PRO A 27 -1.65 -12.28 -18.29
N THR A 28 -1.07 -13.32 -17.69
CA THR A 28 -0.80 -14.57 -18.39
C THR A 28 -2.10 -15.30 -18.71
N GLU A 29 -2.05 -16.25 -19.65
CA GLU A 29 -3.22 -17.05 -20.04
C GLU A 29 -3.86 -17.78 -18.85
N ASN A 30 -3.05 -18.28 -17.90
CA ASN A 30 -3.57 -18.93 -16.70
C ASN A 30 -4.37 -17.96 -15.82
N VAL A 31 -3.92 -16.71 -15.67
CA VAL A 31 -4.64 -15.68 -14.93
C VAL A 31 -5.94 -15.30 -15.64
N ILE A 32 -5.91 -15.16 -16.97
CA ILE A 32 -7.12 -14.88 -17.76
C ILE A 32 -8.15 -15.99 -17.57
N ARG A 33 -7.76 -17.25 -17.65
CA ARG A 33 -8.66 -18.41 -17.41
C ARG A 33 -9.26 -18.40 -15.99
N ALA A 34 -8.45 -18.09 -14.98
CA ALA A 34 -8.95 -17.98 -13.60
C ALA A 34 -9.97 -16.82 -13.45
N MET A 35 -9.75 -15.69 -14.16
CA MET A 35 -10.71 -14.59 -14.19
C MET A 35 -12.02 -14.98 -14.90
N GLU A 36 -11.94 -15.72 -15.99
CA GLU A 36 -13.13 -16.25 -16.71
C GLU A 36 -13.91 -17.22 -15.82
N GLU A 37 -13.24 -18.12 -15.12
CA GLU A 37 -13.87 -19.03 -14.15
C GLU A 37 -14.56 -18.25 -13.03
N ALA A 38 -13.89 -17.26 -12.44
CA ALA A 38 -14.46 -16.43 -11.39
C ALA A 38 -15.71 -15.67 -11.85
N ASN A 39 -15.76 -15.20 -13.09
CA ASN A 39 -16.91 -14.51 -13.65
C ASN A 39 -18.18 -15.38 -13.82
N THR A 40 -18.00 -16.70 -13.85
CA THR A 40 -19.10 -17.65 -14.04
C THR A 40 -19.54 -18.34 -12.74
N ASN A 41 -18.84 -18.09 -11.63
CA ASN A 41 -19.11 -18.70 -10.34
C ASN A 41 -19.35 -17.63 -9.27
N GLN A 42 -20.40 -17.81 -8.50
CA GLN A 42 -20.65 -16.97 -7.30
C GLN A 42 -20.14 -17.71 -6.07
N VAL A 43 -19.39 -17.00 -5.24
CA VAL A 43 -18.80 -17.54 -4.00
C VAL A 43 -19.05 -16.57 -2.85
N GLU A 44 -18.94 -17.08 -1.62
CA GLU A 44 -18.97 -16.20 -0.45
C GLU A 44 -17.66 -15.40 -0.36
N MET A 45 -17.77 -14.08 -0.45
CA MET A 45 -16.62 -13.18 -0.60
C MET A 45 -15.70 -13.13 0.62
N GLN A 46 -16.25 -13.24 1.83
CA GLN A 46 -15.45 -13.25 3.06
C GLN A 46 -14.61 -14.53 3.15
N GLU A 47 -15.20 -15.67 2.75
CA GLU A 47 -14.48 -16.94 2.68
C GLU A 47 -13.37 -16.88 1.62
N LEU A 48 -13.66 -16.32 0.44
CA LEU A 48 -12.65 -16.16 -0.63
C LEU A 48 -11.49 -15.30 -0.17
N LEU A 49 -11.75 -14.14 0.44
CA LEU A 49 -10.71 -13.24 0.95
C LEU A 49 -9.84 -13.93 2.01
N ARG A 50 -10.46 -14.63 2.95
CA ARG A 50 -9.72 -15.34 4.00
C ARG A 50 -8.85 -16.44 3.41
N LYS A 51 -9.42 -17.36 2.62
CA LYS A 51 -8.69 -18.50 2.06
C LYS A 51 -7.61 -18.11 1.09
N SER A 52 -7.83 -17.08 0.27
CA SER A 52 -6.79 -16.58 -0.62
C SER A 52 -5.68 -15.87 0.16
N GLY A 53 -6.00 -15.17 1.25
CA GLY A 53 -5.03 -14.62 2.17
C GLY A 53 -4.17 -15.71 2.84
N ASP A 54 -4.80 -16.75 3.37
CA ASP A 54 -4.12 -17.93 3.97
C ASP A 54 -3.15 -18.57 2.95
N PHE A 55 -3.62 -18.81 1.73
CA PHE A 55 -2.80 -19.39 0.66
C PHE A 55 -1.56 -18.54 0.33
N ILE A 56 -1.72 -17.21 0.24
CA ILE A 56 -0.59 -16.30 -0.03
C ILE A 56 0.36 -16.24 1.17
N ALA A 57 -0.17 -16.25 2.39
CA ALA A 57 0.63 -16.26 3.61
C ALA A 57 1.52 -17.50 3.69
N ASP A 58 0.96 -18.68 3.43
CA ASP A 58 1.68 -19.96 3.37
C ASP A 58 2.78 -19.93 2.29
N LEU A 59 2.46 -19.41 1.11
CA LEU A 59 3.39 -19.32 -0.01
C LEU A 59 4.59 -18.41 0.30
N LEU A 60 4.37 -17.33 1.03
CA LEU A 60 5.39 -16.34 1.39
C LEU A 60 6.09 -16.65 2.72
N GLY A 61 5.59 -17.61 3.51
CA GLY A 61 6.10 -17.91 4.84
C GLY A 61 5.87 -16.77 5.84
N VAL A 62 4.76 -16.05 5.75
CA VAL A 62 4.37 -14.96 6.64
C VAL A 62 3.13 -15.33 7.46
N GLU A 63 2.88 -14.61 8.56
CA GLU A 63 1.77 -14.91 9.49
C GLU A 63 0.40 -14.75 8.82
N SER A 64 0.24 -13.72 8.00
CA SER A 64 -1.02 -13.45 7.29
C SER A 64 -0.81 -12.59 6.05
N ALA A 65 -1.75 -12.68 5.11
CA ALA A 65 -1.79 -11.81 3.94
C ALA A 65 -3.23 -11.38 3.65
N PHE A 66 -3.40 -10.20 3.07
CA PHE A 66 -4.69 -9.67 2.66
C PHE A 66 -4.61 -9.13 1.23
N ILE A 67 -5.48 -9.61 0.36
CA ILE A 67 -5.52 -9.19 -1.05
C ILE A 67 -6.35 -7.92 -1.18
N THR A 68 -5.80 -6.93 -1.87
CA THR A 68 -6.45 -5.64 -2.10
C THR A 68 -6.60 -5.36 -3.59
N SER A 69 -7.37 -4.35 -3.95
CA SER A 69 -7.54 -3.89 -5.33
C SER A 69 -6.32 -3.17 -5.93
N GLY A 70 -5.22 -3.07 -5.18
CA GLY A 70 -3.98 -2.45 -5.65
C GLY A 70 -3.22 -1.72 -4.54
N GLY A 71 -2.02 -1.22 -4.84
CA GLY A 71 -1.10 -0.62 -3.88
C GLY A 71 -1.69 0.56 -3.10
N ALA A 72 -2.45 1.44 -3.74
CA ALA A 72 -3.11 2.56 -3.05
C ALA A 72 -4.11 2.08 -1.99
N ALA A 73 -4.91 1.06 -2.32
CA ALA A 73 -5.84 0.43 -1.37
C ALA A 73 -5.08 -0.27 -0.24
N ALA A 74 -3.97 -0.96 -0.55
CA ALA A 74 -3.12 -1.60 0.45
C ALA A 74 -2.57 -0.59 1.46
N LEU A 75 -2.03 0.55 1.00
CA LEU A 75 -1.51 1.60 1.87
C LEU A 75 -2.59 2.20 2.76
N GLY A 76 -3.75 2.55 2.18
CA GLY A 76 -4.87 3.10 2.95
C GLY A 76 -5.42 2.11 3.99
N LEU A 77 -5.68 0.85 3.59
CA LEU A 77 -6.22 -0.17 4.49
C LEU A 77 -5.24 -0.56 5.60
N SER A 78 -3.94 -0.69 5.30
CA SER A 78 -2.92 -0.94 6.32
C SER A 78 -2.87 0.18 7.36
N THR A 79 -2.92 1.43 6.89
CA THR A 79 -2.94 2.59 7.79
C THR A 79 -4.22 2.62 8.65
N ALA A 80 -5.38 2.37 8.05
CA ALA A 80 -6.65 2.28 8.77
C ALA A 80 -6.61 1.19 9.86
N ALA A 81 -6.06 0.01 9.52
CA ALA A 81 -5.92 -1.10 10.46
C ALA A 81 -4.98 -0.78 11.63
N LEU A 82 -3.87 -0.08 11.38
CA LEU A 82 -2.93 0.35 12.41
C LEU A 82 -3.54 1.39 13.36
N MET A 83 -4.45 2.25 12.87
CA MET A 83 -5.14 3.24 13.68
C MET A 83 -6.32 2.69 14.47
N ALA A 84 -7.17 1.89 13.82
CA ALA A 84 -8.43 1.41 14.41
C ALA A 84 -8.31 0.04 15.10
N GLY A 85 -7.32 -0.77 14.69
CA GLY A 85 -7.20 -2.16 15.17
C GLY A 85 -8.44 -2.98 14.78
N LYS A 86 -8.94 -3.76 15.75
CA LYS A 86 -10.16 -4.59 15.62
C LYS A 86 -11.40 -3.94 16.27
N ASP A 87 -11.31 -2.68 16.65
CA ASP A 87 -12.38 -1.96 17.33
C ASP A 87 -13.44 -1.51 16.32
N PRO A 88 -14.68 -2.06 16.37
CA PRO A 88 -15.71 -1.76 15.38
C PRO A 88 -16.16 -0.27 15.41
N ASP A 89 -16.12 0.37 16.57
CA ASP A 89 -16.53 1.77 16.68
C ASP A 89 -15.49 2.68 16.02
N LYS A 90 -14.20 2.39 16.22
CA LYS A 90 -13.11 3.12 15.54
C LYS A 90 -13.11 2.87 14.04
N ILE A 91 -13.40 1.64 13.60
CA ILE A 91 -13.51 1.32 12.17
C ILE A 91 -14.65 2.12 11.53
N ALA A 92 -15.81 2.19 12.20
CA ALA A 92 -16.97 2.95 11.72
C ALA A 92 -16.74 4.46 11.76
N GLN A 93 -15.91 4.96 12.68
CA GLN A 93 -15.59 6.38 12.82
C GLN A 93 -14.69 6.90 11.71
N LEU A 94 -13.83 6.07 11.10
CA LEU A 94 -12.92 6.51 10.04
C LEU A 94 -13.70 7.16 8.87
N PRO A 95 -13.18 8.24 8.27
CA PRO A 95 -11.85 8.84 8.41
C PRO A 95 -11.69 9.85 9.55
N ASP A 96 -12.68 10.02 10.42
CA ASP A 96 -12.49 10.81 11.65
C ASP A 96 -11.61 10.02 12.62
N THR A 97 -10.41 10.52 12.88
CA THR A 97 -9.40 9.88 13.73
C THR A 97 -9.32 10.47 15.14
N THR A 98 -10.37 11.20 15.57
CA THR A 98 -10.44 11.75 16.91
C THR A 98 -10.30 10.65 17.97
N GLY A 99 -9.37 10.82 18.90
CA GLY A 99 -9.10 9.83 19.94
C GLY A 99 -8.23 8.63 19.51
N MET A 100 -7.75 8.59 18.26
CA MET A 100 -6.86 7.55 17.76
C MET A 100 -5.42 8.05 17.63
N LYS A 101 -4.46 7.12 17.67
CA LYS A 101 -3.14 7.37 17.13
C LYS A 101 -3.27 7.50 15.63
N ASN A 102 -2.92 8.63 15.06
CA ASN A 102 -3.20 8.93 13.66
C ASN A 102 -2.02 9.54 12.90
N GLU A 103 -0.83 9.49 13.47
CA GLU A 103 0.36 10.00 12.81
C GLU A 103 1.13 8.86 12.15
N VAL A 104 1.51 9.07 10.89
CA VAL A 104 2.42 8.22 10.13
C VAL A 104 3.70 8.99 9.93
N VAL A 105 4.77 8.56 10.59
CA VAL A 105 6.09 9.18 10.45
C VAL A 105 6.74 8.70 9.16
N ILE A 106 7.32 9.61 8.40
CA ILE A 106 8.08 9.31 7.18
C ILE A 106 9.29 10.24 7.10
N GLN A 107 10.43 9.70 6.68
CA GLN A 107 11.61 10.53 6.45
C GLN A 107 11.35 11.45 5.25
N LYS A 108 11.60 12.77 5.41
CA LYS A 108 11.24 13.78 4.40
C LYS A 108 11.82 13.45 3.01
N LYS A 109 13.06 13.05 2.97
CA LYS A 109 13.75 12.66 1.73
C LYS A 109 13.25 11.31 1.16
N ASN A 110 12.54 10.51 1.95
CA ASN A 110 11.92 9.24 1.52
C ASN A 110 10.45 9.44 1.08
N ARG A 111 9.96 10.70 0.98
CA ARG A 111 8.64 11.03 0.45
C ARG A 111 8.51 10.64 -1.03
N TYR A 112 7.34 10.19 -1.45
CA TYR A 112 7.07 9.81 -2.84
C TYR A 112 5.61 10.10 -3.24
N MET A 113 5.31 10.06 -4.53
CA MET A 113 4.02 10.54 -5.06
C MET A 113 2.76 9.82 -4.50
N PHE A 114 2.91 8.60 -3.98
CA PHE A 114 1.79 7.81 -3.45
C PHE A 114 1.67 7.86 -1.92
N ASP A 115 2.52 8.58 -1.21
CA ASP A 115 2.46 8.69 0.26
C ASP A 115 1.14 9.31 0.76
N ARG A 116 0.49 10.10 -0.10
CA ARG A 116 -0.86 10.59 0.16
C ARG A 116 -1.90 9.50 0.41
N CYS A 117 -1.63 8.25 -0.03
CA CYS A 117 -2.52 7.13 0.22
C CYS A 117 -2.62 6.80 1.71
N PHE A 118 -1.60 7.10 2.51
CA PHE A 118 -1.67 6.98 3.96
C PHE A 118 -2.71 7.91 4.59
N THR A 119 -2.97 9.07 3.97
CA THR A 119 -3.90 10.07 4.52
C THR A 119 -5.37 9.84 4.12
N LEU A 120 -5.65 8.88 3.24
CA LEU A 120 -7.01 8.61 2.77
C LEU A 120 -7.98 8.21 3.89
N CYS A 121 -7.46 7.54 4.92
CA CYS A 121 -8.24 7.10 6.08
C CYS A 121 -8.17 8.06 7.26
N GLY A 122 -7.69 9.29 7.06
CA GLY A 122 -7.63 10.33 8.09
C GLY A 122 -6.29 10.42 8.84
N ALA A 123 -5.28 9.65 8.47
CA ALA A 123 -3.95 9.77 9.05
C ALA A 123 -3.25 11.07 8.63
N LYS A 124 -2.29 11.50 9.44
CA LYS A 124 -1.45 12.68 9.21
C LYS A 124 -0.02 12.24 9.00
N LEU A 125 0.61 12.74 7.94
CA LEU A 125 2.04 12.52 7.75
C LEU A 125 2.84 13.47 8.65
N VAL A 126 3.84 12.90 9.33
CA VAL A 126 4.83 13.60 10.15
C VAL A 126 6.19 13.39 9.51
N GLU A 127 6.80 14.46 9.04
CA GLU A 127 8.11 14.39 8.39
C GLU A 127 9.24 14.39 9.43
N ALA A 128 10.20 13.47 9.26
CA ALA A 128 11.44 13.41 10.02
C ALA A 128 12.63 13.78 9.13
N GLY A 129 13.55 14.60 9.65
CA GLY A 129 14.68 15.12 8.88
C GLY A 129 14.27 16.24 7.91
N ASP A 130 15.09 16.47 6.92
CA ASP A 130 14.94 17.54 5.92
C ASP A 130 15.23 17.05 4.48
N GLU A 131 15.44 17.98 3.55
CA GLU A 131 15.73 17.66 2.13
C GLU A 131 17.12 17.03 1.94
N ASP A 132 18.03 17.25 2.88
CA ASP A 132 19.40 16.71 2.82
C ASP A 132 19.50 15.30 3.40
N GLY A 133 18.57 14.93 4.32
CA GLY A 133 18.52 13.61 4.90
C GLY A 133 17.78 13.51 6.23
N CYS A 134 18.04 12.40 6.94
CA CYS A 134 17.47 12.15 8.25
C CYS A 134 18.46 11.35 9.11
N THR A 135 18.73 11.84 10.32
CA THR A 135 19.48 11.10 11.32
C THR A 135 18.55 10.22 12.18
N GLU A 136 19.12 9.22 12.87
CA GLU A 136 18.34 8.40 13.81
C GLU A 136 17.70 9.25 14.89
N ASP A 137 18.41 10.22 15.46
CA ASP A 137 17.88 11.12 16.49
C ASP A 137 16.68 11.96 15.98
N GLN A 138 16.76 12.44 14.74
CA GLN A 138 15.64 13.16 14.11
C GLN A 138 14.44 12.23 13.89
N LEU A 139 14.68 10.99 13.47
CA LEU A 139 13.62 10.01 13.27
C LEU A 139 12.95 9.64 14.61
N ILE A 140 13.73 9.35 15.63
CA ILE A 140 13.24 9.03 16.99
C ILE A 140 12.45 10.22 17.56
N SER A 141 12.94 11.44 17.39
CA SER A 141 12.26 12.65 17.87
C SER A 141 10.91 12.91 17.19
N ALA A 142 10.71 12.41 15.98
CA ALA A 142 9.44 12.51 15.26
C ALA A 142 8.39 11.49 15.75
N ILE A 143 8.83 10.44 16.46
CA ILE A 143 7.93 9.41 16.99
C ILE A 143 7.36 9.89 18.33
N GLY A 144 6.04 9.98 18.42
CA GLY A 144 5.34 10.46 19.60
C GLY A 144 4.18 9.58 20.03
N SER A 145 3.46 10.03 21.06
CA SER A 145 2.30 9.29 21.60
C SER A 145 1.16 9.08 20.61
N ARG A 146 1.11 9.88 19.55
CA ARG A 146 0.10 9.79 18.48
C ARG A 146 0.59 9.01 17.25
N THR A 147 1.83 8.54 17.24
CA THR A 147 2.36 7.76 16.13
C THR A 147 1.67 6.39 16.05
N ALA A 148 1.04 6.11 14.93
CA ALA A 148 0.42 4.84 14.59
C ALA A 148 1.36 3.95 13.77
N ALA A 149 2.19 4.55 12.93
CA ALA A 149 3.08 3.82 12.03
C ALA A 149 4.30 4.64 11.61
N LEU A 150 5.29 3.94 11.07
CA LEU A 150 6.42 4.46 10.36
C LEU A 150 6.33 3.97 8.90
N ALA A 151 6.40 4.89 7.94
CA ALA A 151 6.37 4.56 6.53
C ALA A 151 7.77 4.62 5.93
N TYR A 152 8.11 3.63 5.13
CA TYR A 152 9.39 3.57 4.42
C TYR A 152 9.17 3.10 2.98
N TRP A 153 9.67 3.87 2.03
CA TRP A 153 9.67 3.50 0.62
C TRP A 153 11.03 2.96 0.20
N ILE A 154 11.06 1.69 -0.16
CA ILE A 154 12.26 1.03 -0.67
C ILE A 154 12.45 1.44 -2.13
N GLN A 155 13.49 2.23 -2.41
CA GLN A 155 13.87 2.63 -3.76
C GLN A 155 15.36 2.37 -4.02
N PRO A 156 15.70 1.75 -5.14
CA PRO A 156 17.08 1.66 -5.58
C PRO A 156 17.52 2.92 -6.36
N PRO A 157 18.78 3.37 -6.26
CA PRO A 157 19.78 2.88 -5.29
C PRO A 157 19.45 3.34 -3.87
N ASN A 158 19.96 2.62 -2.86
CA ASN A 158 19.80 3.01 -1.47
C ASN A 158 20.35 4.43 -1.25
N ASP A 159 19.57 5.27 -0.62
CA ASP A 159 19.99 6.61 -0.21
C ASP A 159 20.64 6.53 1.18
N ASN A 160 21.97 6.76 1.25
CA ASN A 160 22.71 6.71 2.49
C ASN A 160 22.52 7.95 3.39
N SER A 161 21.76 8.94 2.94
CA SER A 161 21.46 10.14 3.72
C SER A 161 20.22 9.99 4.60
N ILE A 162 19.51 8.87 4.50
CA ILE A 162 18.35 8.55 5.35
C ILE A 162 18.66 7.34 6.22
N VAL A 163 17.94 7.19 7.33
CA VAL A 163 18.05 6.00 8.20
C VAL A 163 17.61 4.79 7.38
N PRO A 164 18.45 3.76 7.21
CA PRO A 164 18.13 2.60 6.38
C PRO A 164 17.06 1.70 7.04
N LEU A 165 16.32 0.95 6.22
CA LEU A 165 15.16 0.15 6.67
C LEU A 165 15.47 -0.77 7.86
N ASN A 166 16.62 -1.44 7.87
CA ASN A 166 17.01 -2.33 8.96
C ASN A 166 17.12 -1.60 10.31
N ARG A 167 17.56 -0.33 10.31
CA ARG A 167 17.63 0.50 11.52
C ARG A 167 16.28 1.10 11.89
N VAL A 168 15.42 1.38 10.90
CA VAL A 168 14.04 1.83 11.12
C VAL A 168 13.19 0.74 11.79
N ALA A 169 13.52 -0.53 11.54
CA ALA A 169 12.78 -1.69 12.06
C ALA A 169 13.21 -2.14 13.48
N GLU A 170 14.32 -1.65 13.99
CA GLU A 170 14.82 -1.87 15.38
C GLU A 170 14.11 -0.94 16.37
#